data_3c6f0cb4210fb04b973c2fca3a2c868a
#
_entry.id   3c6f0cb4210fb04b973c2fca3a2c868a
#
_cell.length_a   1.000
_cell.length_b   1.000
_cell.length_c   1.000
_cell.angle_alpha   90.00
_cell.angle_beta   90.00
_cell.angle_gamma   90.00
#
_symmetry.space_group_name_H-M   'P 1'
#
loop_
_entity.id
_entity.type
_entity.pdbx_description
1 polymer ?
#
loop_
_entity_poly.entity_id
_entity_poly.type
_entity_poly.pdbx_seq_one_letter_code
_entity_poly.pdbx_strand_id
1 'polypeptide(L)'
;MFELAINDVVYQFHFGMGFMREINKKIGTPVDGLPDVKKNIGLQYYIAGIIDNDLEALVTVLEVANKNQKPRITPAVLDSYIDDPSTDVDELFESVLDFLKNANATRKTVANLLNLVEQQKNQK
;
A
#
# COMPACT_ATOMS: atom_id res chain seq x y z
N MET A 1 2.06 3.25 15.01
CA MET A 1 2.39 3.78 13.65
C MET A 1 3.56 2.99 13.10
N PHE A 2 3.55 2.71 11.81
CA PHE A 2 4.63 1.97 11.17
C PHE A 2 5.85 2.87 10.96
N GLU A 3 7.03 2.38 11.28
CA GLU A 3 8.27 3.15 11.18
C GLU A 3 9.35 2.37 10.45
N LEU A 4 10.19 3.08 9.69
CA LEU A 4 11.40 2.54 9.07
C LEU A 4 12.56 3.46 9.36
N ALA A 5 13.69 2.88 9.80
CA ALA A 5 14.95 3.59 9.96
C ALA A 5 15.78 3.41 8.67
N ILE A 6 16.05 4.50 7.98
CA ILE A 6 16.82 4.49 6.74
C ILE A 6 17.92 5.55 6.87
N ASN A 7 19.20 5.13 6.80
CA ASN A 7 20.35 6.04 6.94
C ASN A 7 20.29 6.89 8.22
N ASP A 8 19.99 6.24 9.34
CA ASP A 8 19.88 6.86 10.67
C ASP A 8 18.72 7.87 10.81
N VAL A 9 17.81 7.91 9.85
CA VAL A 9 16.59 8.74 9.90
C VAL A 9 15.39 7.82 10.08
N VAL A 10 14.54 8.12 11.08
CA VAL A 10 13.31 7.36 11.29
C VAL A 10 12.17 8.05 10.54
N TYR A 11 11.58 7.32 9.59
CA TYR A 11 10.42 7.77 8.83
C TYR A 11 9.16 7.10 9.36
N GLN A 12 8.08 7.87 9.49
CA GLN A 12 6.81 7.38 10.01
C GLN A 12 5.80 7.25 8.86
N PHE A 13 4.96 6.22 8.96
CA PHE A 13 3.95 5.90 7.95
C PHE A 13 2.62 5.66 8.67
N HIS A 14 1.60 6.39 8.26
CA HIS A 14 0.28 6.30 8.88
C HIS A 14 -0.74 5.78 7.86
N PHE A 15 -1.35 4.64 8.17
CA PHE A 15 -2.37 4.00 7.32
C PHE A 15 -3.77 4.35 7.83
N GLY A 16 -4.12 5.64 7.79
CA GLY A 16 -5.40 6.14 8.26
C GLY A 16 -6.30 6.60 7.13
N MET A 17 -7.33 7.37 7.45
CA MET A 17 -8.30 7.85 6.46
C MET A 17 -7.67 8.77 5.42
N GLY A 18 -6.69 9.59 5.82
CA GLY A 18 -5.95 10.44 4.86
C GLY A 18 -5.21 9.60 3.82
N PHE A 19 -4.52 8.57 4.28
CA PHE A 19 -3.87 7.59 3.39
C PHE A 19 -4.89 6.96 2.44
N MET A 20 -6.00 6.47 2.99
CA MET A 20 -7.03 5.78 2.21
C MET A 20 -7.57 6.67 1.09
N ARG A 21 -7.89 7.93 1.40
CA ARG A 21 -8.41 8.87 0.40
C ARG A 21 -7.41 9.18 -0.69
N GLU A 22 -6.15 9.44 -0.30
CA GLU A 22 -5.10 9.78 -1.26
C GLU A 22 -4.78 8.63 -2.20
N ILE A 23 -4.63 7.42 -1.66
CA ILE A 23 -4.29 6.27 -2.49
C ILE A 23 -5.47 5.86 -3.39
N ASN A 24 -6.70 6.00 -2.86
CA ASN A 24 -7.90 5.62 -3.59
C ASN A 24 -8.10 6.46 -4.86
N LYS A 25 -7.73 7.74 -4.82
CA LYS A 25 -7.85 8.66 -5.96
C LYS A 25 -6.86 8.37 -7.09
N LYS A 26 -5.81 7.60 -6.84
CA LYS A 26 -4.76 7.37 -7.85
C LYS A 26 -5.24 6.52 -9.03
N ILE A 27 -6.23 5.67 -8.82
CA ILE A 27 -6.77 4.82 -9.87
C ILE A 27 -8.28 5.02 -9.93
N GLY A 28 -8.78 5.39 -11.12
CA GLY A 28 -10.20 5.49 -11.39
C GLY A 28 -10.62 4.52 -12.48
N THR A 29 -11.81 3.97 -12.38
CA THR A 29 -12.38 3.11 -13.41
C THR A 29 -13.76 3.63 -13.82
N PRO A 30 -14.13 3.55 -15.12
CA PRO A 30 -15.46 3.95 -15.56
C PRO A 30 -16.54 3.09 -14.91
N VAL A 31 -17.68 3.69 -14.66
CA VAL A 31 -18.88 2.98 -14.16
C VAL A 31 -19.73 2.59 -15.35
N ASP A 32 -20.17 1.33 -15.42
CA ASP A 32 -20.99 0.81 -16.50
C ASP A 32 -22.30 1.62 -16.63
N GLY A 33 -22.60 2.05 -17.85
CA GLY A 33 -23.79 2.86 -18.13
C GLY A 33 -23.67 4.34 -17.78
N LEU A 34 -22.55 4.76 -17.18
CA LEU A 34 -22.31 6.15 -16.78
C LEU A 34 -20.90 6.57 -17.24
N PRO A 35 -20.70 6.85 -18.54
CA PRO A 35 -19.35 7.06 -19.08
C PRO A 35 -18.58 8.24 -18.50
N ASP A 36 -19.29 9.24 -17.95
CA ASP A 36 -18.65 10.41 -17.34
C ASP A 36 -18.40 10.25 -15.84
N VAL A 37 -18.77 9.10 -15.25
CA VAL A 37 -18.60 8.82 -13.83
C VAL A 37 -17.47 7.80 -13.66
N LYS A 38 -16.54 8.10 -12.74
CA LYS A 38 -15.45 7.18 -12.41
C LYS A 38 -15.56 6.76 -10.94
N LYS A 39 -15.29 5.49 -10.69
CA LYS A 39 -15.15 4.96 -9.34
C LYS A 39 -13.67 4.89 -8.98
N ASN A 40 -13.33 5.42 -7.80
CA ASN A 40 -11.96 5.34 -7.28
C ASN A 40 -11.70 3.94 -6.71
N ILE A 41 -10.68 3.26 -7.22
CA ILE A 41 -10.33 1.90 -6.83
C ILE A 41 -8.86 1.75 -6.42
N GLY A 42 -8.16 2.88 -6.21
CA GLY A 42 -6.73 2.84 -5.90
C GLY A 42 -6.39 2.02 -4.66
N LEU A 43 -7.23 2.07 -3.62
CA LEU A 43 -6.98 1.28 -2.42
C LEU A 43 -6.96 -0.22 -2.72
N GLN A 44 -7.96 -0.72 -3.45
CA GLN A 44 -8.00 -2.13 -3.86
C GLN A 44 -6.82 -2.50 -4.75
N TYR A 45 -6.53 -1.64 -5.73
CA TYR A 45 -5.46 -1.85 -6.69
C TYR A 45 -4.10 -2.00 -6.00
N TYR A 46 -3.76 -1.06 -5.11
CA TYR A 46 -2.44 -1.07 -4.46
C TYR A 46 -2.32 -2.13 -3.37
N ILE A 47 -3.39 -2.43 -2.64
CA ILE A 47 -3.35 -3.55 -1.68
C ILE A 47 -3.19 -4.88 -2.43
N ALA A 48 -3.87 -5.06 -3.55
CA ALA A 48 -3.67 -6.25 -4.39
C ALA A 48 -2.20 -6.36 -4.83
N GLY A 49 -1.58 -5.23 -5.18
CA GLY A 49 -0.16 -5.18 -5.51
C GLY A 49 0.73 -5.60 -4.34
N ILE A 50 0.42 -5.19 -3.12
CA ILE A 50 1.17 -5.64 -1.92
C ILE A 50 1.04 -7.15 -1.75
N ILE A 51 -0.15 -7.70 -1.90
CA ILE A 51 -0.38 -9.14 -1.81
C ILE A 51 0.42 -9.90 -2.89
N ASP A 52 0.54 -9.31 -4.07
CA ASP A 52 1.29 -9.92 -5.19
C ASP A 52 2.79 -9.63 -5.16
N ASN A 53 3.30 -8.98 -4.12
CA ASN A 53 4.71 -8.60 -3.99
C ASN A 53 5.19 -7.66 -5.10
N ASP A 54 4.34 -6.72 -5.52
CA ASP A 54 4.67 -5.71 -6.52
C ASP A 54 5.44 -4.56 -5.86
N LEU A 55 6.71 -4.39 -6.25
CA LEU A 55 7.59 -3.38 -5.67
C LEU A 55 7.11 -1.95 -5.93
N GLU A 56 6.55 -1.66 -7.10
CA GLU A 56 6.03 -0.32 -7.40
C GLU A 56 4.84 0.01 -6.50
N ALA A 57 3.97 -0.98 -6.24
CA ALA A 57 2.86 -0.80 -5.30
C ALA A 57 3.39 -0.52 -3.89
N LEU A 58 4.43 -1.23 -3.46
CA LEU A 58 5.05 -1.00 -2.15
C LEU A 58 5.59 0.42 -2.01
N VAL A 59 6.32 0.90 -3.00
CA VAL A 59 6.86 2.27 -3.00
C VAL A 59 5.74 3.30 -2.92
N THR A 60 4.70 3.15 -3.73
CA THR A 60 3.56 4.06 -3.74
C THR A 60 2.83 4.07 -2.40
N VAL A 61 2.57 2.90 -1.83
CA VAL A 61 1.90 2.77 -0.54
C VAL A 61 2.70 3.46 0.57
N LEU A 62 4.01 3.23 0.62
CA LEU A 62 4.87 3.86 1.62
C LEU A 62 4.95 5.37 1.44
N GLU A 63 5.10 5.85 0.21
CA GLU A 63 5.15 7.28 -0.06
C GLU A 63 3.87 8.00 0.38
N VAL A 64 2.71 7.44 0.06
CA VAL A 64 1.42 8.03 0.45
C VAL A 64 1.22 7.96 1.96
N ALA A 65 1.61 6.86 2.60
CA ALA A 65 1.47 6.71 4.06
C ALA A 65 2.38 7.68 4.84
N ASN A 66 3.48 8.11 4.25
CA ASN A 66 4.38 9.11 4.85
C ASN A 66 3.92 10.55 4.60
N LYS A 67 2.97 10.78 3.71
CA LYS A 67 2.48 12.13 3.42
C LYS A 67 1.95 12.78 4.69
N ASN A 68 2.33 14.02 4.93
CA ASN A 68 2.03 14.79 6.14
C ASN A 68 2.77 14.31 7.40
N GLN A 69 3.69 13.36 7.27
CA GLN A 69 4.60 12.99 8.36
C GLN A 69 5.94 13.72 8.20
N LYS A 70 6.66 13.88 9.30
CA LYS A 70 7.99 14.48 9.31
C LYS A 70 8.98 13.50 9.94
N PRO A 71 10.15 13.27 9.32
CA PRO A 71 10.56 13.79 7.99
C PRO A 71 9.77 13.18 6.84
N ARG A 72 9.70 13.93 5.74
CA ARG A 72 9.06 13.47 4.51
C ARG A 72 10.04 12.60 3.72
N ILE A 73 9.66 11.38 3.42
CA ILE A 73 10.50 10.48 2.62
C ILE A 73 10.42 10.86 1.14
N THR A 74 11.55 10.73 0.44
CA THR A 74 11.60 10.97 -1.01
C THR A 74 11.59 9.64 -1.76
N PRO A 75 11.13 9.64 -3.04
CA PRO A 75 11.23 8.43 -3.86
C PRO A 75 12.66 7.89 -3.97
N ALA A 76 13.65 8.78 -4.06
CA ALA A 76 15.06 8.36 -4.15
C ALA A 76 15.51 7.60 -2.90
N VAL A 77 15.09 8.02 -1.71
CA VAL A 77 15.41 7.33 -0.47
C VAL A 77 14.76 5.95 -0.42
N LEU A 78 13.48 5.85 -0.82
CA LEU A 78 12.79 4.56 -0.88
C LEU A 78 13.45 3.60 -1.87
N ASP A 79 13.79 4.09 -3.05
CA ASP A 79 14.46 3.28 -4.08
C ASP A 79 15.79 2.74 -3.56
N SER A 80 16.61 3.59 -2.94
CA SER A 80 17.90 3.20 -2.37
C SER A 80 17.73 2.16 -1.27
N TYR A 81 16.71 2.30 -0.43
CA TYR A 81 16.43 1.35 0.64
C TYR A 81 16.06 -0.02 0.09
N ILE A 82 15.21 -0.06 -0.92
CA ILE A 82 14.79 -1.32 -1.55
C ILE A 82 15.96 -1.97 -2.30
N ASP A 83 16.77 -1.17 -2.99
CA ASP A 83 17.92 -1.68 -3.74
C ASP A 83 19.08 -2.17 -2.85
N ASP A 84 19.10 -1.78 -1.59
CA ASP A 84 20.16 -2.18 -0.66
C ASP A 84 20.07 -3.68 -0.39
N PRO A 85 21.16 -4.46 -0.68
CA PRO A 85 21.13 -5.91 -0.47
C PRO A 85 20.89 -6.34 0.98
N SER A 86 21.13 -5.45 1.95
CA SER A 86 20.88 -5.76 3.37
C SER A 86 19.41 -5.59 3.77
N THR A 87 18.58 -5.02 2.91
CA THR A 87 17.15 -4.84 3.19
C THR A 87 16.40 -6.13 2.89
N ASP A 88 15.66 -6.64 3.89
CA ASP A 88 14.77 -7.79 3.70
C ASP A 88 13.44 -7.30 3.12
N VAL A 89 13.33 -7.36 1.79
CA VAL A 89 12.16 -6.87 1.06
C VAL A 89 10.93 -7.73 1.35
N ASP A 90 11.09 -9.04 1.51
CA ASP A 90 9.97 -9.93 1.83
C ASP A 90 9.38 -9.59 3.20
N GLU A 91 10.23 -9.36 4.20
CA GLU A 91 9.77 -8.91 5.52
C GLU A 91 9.08 -7.55 5.44
N LEU A 92 9.57 -6.65 4.60
CA LEU A 92 8.95 -5.34 4.41
C LEU A 92 7.52 -5.47 3.87
N PHE A 93 7.30 -6.32 2.85
CA PHE A 93 5.95 -6.61 2.34
C PHE A 93 5.04 -7.17 3.44
N GLU A 94 5.54 -8.14 4.20
CA GLU A 94 4.75 -8.75 5.29
C GLU A 94 4.38 -7.73 6.35
N SER A 95 5.31 -6.88 6.75
CA SER A 95 5.08 -5.86 7.78
C SER A 95 4.06 -4.83 7.32
N VAL A 96 4.16 -4.36 6.08
CA VAL A 96 3.20 -3.40 5.52
C VAL A 96 1.82 -4.03 5.42
N LEU A 97 1.73 -5.26 4.93
CA LEU A 97 0.45 -5.96 4.84
C LEU A 97 -0.19 -6.13 6.23
N ASP A 98 0.62 -6.46 7.23
CA ASP A 98 0.12 -6.62 8.60
C ASP A 98 -0.48 -5.31 9.15
N PHE A 99 0.19 -4.18 8.93
CA PHE A 99 -0.36 -2.88 9.32
C PHE A 99 -1.67 -2.57 8.58
N LEU A 100 -1.75 -2.88 7.29
CA LEU A 100 -2.98 -2.68 6.50
C LEU A 100 -4.12 -3.58 6.97
N LYS A 101 -3.82 -4.81 7.42
CA LYS A 101 -4.81 -5.75 7.97
C LYS A 101 -5.43 -5.24 9.27
N ASN A 102 -4.68 -4.49 10.06
CA ASN A 102 -5.08 -4.07 11.40
C ASN A 102 -5.57 -2.63 11.47
N ALA A 103 -5.37 -1.83 10.42
CA ALA A 103 -5.83 -0.45 10.40
C ALA A 103 -7.33 -0.39 10.04
N ASN A 104 -8.08 0.42 10.78
CA ASN A 104 -9.52 0.53 10.57
C ASN A 104 -9.88 0.97 9.13
N ALA A 105 -9.07 1.86 8.53
CA ALA A 105 -9.37 2.40 7.21
C ALA A 105 -9.18 1.38 6.08
N THR A 106 -8.41 0.32 6.30
CA THR A 106 -7.96 -0.60 5.24
C THR A 106 -8.29 -2.06 5.49
N ARG A 107 -8.59 -2.46 6.72
CA ARG A 107 -8.73 -3.87 7.11
C ARG A 107 -9.77 -4.66 6.31
N LYS A 108 -10.92 -4.03 5.99
CA LYS A 108 -11.98 -4.71 5.24
C LYS A 108 -11.57 -4.99 3.80
N THR A 109 -10.90 -4.02 3.18
CA THR A 109 -10.40 -4.20 1.81
C THR A 109 -9.36 -5.31 1.76
N VAL A 110 -8.44 -5.35 2.74
CA VAL A 110 -7.45 -6.44 2.82
C VAL A 110 -8.14 -7.79 2.99
N ALA A 111 -9.09 -7.89 3.93
CA ALA A 111 -9.79 -9.15 4.18
C ALA A 111 -10.52 -9.65 2.94
N ASN A 112 -11.21 -8.75 2.22
CA ASN A 112 -11.92 -9.11 0.98
C ASN A 112 -10.97 -9.61 -0.10
N LEU A 113 -9.83 -8.95 -0.28
CA LEU A 113 -8.85 -9.35 -1.28
C LEU A 113 -8.19 -10.68 -0.94
N LEU A 114 -7.86 -10.91 0.34
CA LEU A 114 -7.29 -12.18 0.78
C LEU A 114 -8.28 -13.33 0.59
N ASN A 115 -9.57 -13.10 0.85
CA ASN A 115 -10.60 -14.09 0.59
C ASN A 115 -10.70 -14.46 -0.89
N LEU A 116 -10.60 -13.46 -1.78
CA LEU A 116 -10.61 -13.72 -3.22
C LEU A 116 -9.41 -14.56 -3.66
N VAL A 117 -8.23 -14.29 -3.11
CA VAL A 117 -7.02 -15.06 -3.40
C VAL A 117 -7.21 -16.52 -2.95
N GLU A 118 -7.75 -16.71 -1.75
CA GLU A 118 -7.99 -18.05 -1.20
C GLU A 118 -9.01 -18.83 -2.04
N GLN A 119 -10.10 -18.19 -2.47
CA GLN A 119 -11.09 -18.81 -3.34
C GLN A 119 -10.50 -19.26 -4.67
N GLN A 120 -9.61 -18.46 -5.25
CA GLN A 120 -8.92 -18.83 -6.49
C GLN A 120 -8.03 -20.07 -6.29
N LYS A 121 -7.37 -20.19 -5.14
CA LYS A 121 -6.56 -21.37 -4.84
C LYS A 121 -7.40 -22.64 -4.70
N ASN A 122 -8.62 -22.51 -4.19
CA ASN A 122 -9.52 -23.63 -3.94
C ASN A 122 -10.30 -24.09 -5.17
N GLN A 123 -10.20 -23.35 -6.29
CA GLN A 123 -10.90 -23.66 -7.54
C GLN A 123 -10.08 -24.51 -8.53
N LYS A 124 -8.98 -25.05 -8.09
CA LYS A 124 -8.15 -25.92 -8.95
C LYS A 124 -8.65 -27.33 -9.00
#